data_1c4c7ec7ca29d2a1b82eb031e3d2f833
#
_entry.id   1c4c7ec7ca29d2a1b82eb031e3d2f833
#
_cell.length_a   1.000
_cell.length_b   1.000
_cell.length_c   1.000
_cell.angle_alpha   90.00
_cell.angle_beta   90.00
_cell.angle_gamma   90.00
#
_symmetry.space_group_name_H-M   'P 1'
#
loop_
_entity.id
_entity.type
_entity.pdbx_description
1 polymer ?
#
loop_
_entity_poly.entity_id
_entity_poly.type
_entity_poly.pdbx_seq_one_letter_code
_entity_poly.pdbx_strand_id
1 'polypeptide(L)'
;MNNAAKDQVWVVGVTGASGVRYALRLLQVLPSLVREVHVVFSEAALRVLHDEEGVGISPSALSAEKLLGIEAPNVTFYNPRDIGARVASGSMLTTGMVVIPCSMATLGAIAHGIPTHLVHRAADVAMKENRPLILVPRETPLSPIHLENMLKLSKYGVRIVPAMPA
;
A
#
# COMPACT_ATOMS: atom_id res chain seq x y z
N MET A 1 24.97 0.23 -9.60
CA MET A 1 23.51 0.18 -9.31
C MET A 1 22.81 -0.18 -10.60
N ASN A 2 21.96 -1.20 -10.59
CA ASN A 2 21.38 -1.79 -11.80
C ASN A 2 20.37 -0.80 -12.44
N ASN A 3 20.55 -0.42 -13.70
CA ASN A 3 19.67 0.52 -14.43
C ASN A 3 18.20 0.07 -14.47
N ALA A 4 17.94 -1.22 -14.38
CA ALA A 4 16.59 -1.79 -14.38
C ALA A 4 15.70 -1.36 -13.19
N ALA A 5 16.27 -0.97 -12.05
CA ALA A 5 15.49 -0.48 -10.91
C ALA A 5 14.95 0.93 -11.16
N LYS A 6 15.70 1.76 -11.88
CA LYS A 6 15.33 3.15 -12.17
C LYS A 6 14.14 3.31 -13.13
N ASP A 7 13.72 2.23 -13.81
CA ASP A 7 12.56 2.24 -14.70
C ASP A 7 11.29 1.76 -14.01
N GLN A 8 11.38 1.34 -12.75
CA GLN A 8 10.26 0.77 -12.02
C GLN A 8 9.25 1.82 -11.55
N VAL A 9 7.98 1.44 -11.58
CA VAL A 9 6.84 2.21 -11.08
C VAL A 9 6.12 1.39 -10.03
N TRP A 10 6.05 1.88 -8.81
CA TRP A 10 5.44 1.16 -7.70
C TRP A 10 4.21 1.86 -7.14
N VAL A 11 3.21 1.06 -6.77
CA VAL A 11 2.06 1.52 -5.99
C VAL A 11 2.26 1.12 -4.53
N VAL A 12 2.10 2.05 -3.62
CA VAL A 12 2.17 1.83 -2.16
C VAL A 12 0.81 2.14 -1.55
N GLY A 13 0.16 1.12 -1.04
CA GLY A 13 -1.06 1.25 -0.24
C GLY A 13 -0.71 1.25 1.24
N VAL A 14 -1.29 2.19 2.00
CA VAL A 14 -1.14 2.24 3.46
C VAL A 14 -2.52 2.09 4.08
N THR A 15 -2.70 1.12 4.99
CA THR A 15 -4.02 0.85 5.57
C THR A 15 -4.01 0.89 7.10
N GLY A 16 -5.18 0.79 7.70
CA GLY A 16 -5.39 1.02 9.13
C GLY A 16 -4.95 -0.15 10.02
N ALA A 17 -3.72 -0.60 9.86
CA ALA A 17 -3.06 -1.49 10.81
C ALA A 17 -1.96 -0.72 11.54
N SER A 18 -1.69 -1.09 12.78
CA SER A 18 -0.57 -0.57 13.56
C SER A 18 0.77 -0.79 12.86
N GLY A 19 1.72 0.12 13.06
CA GLY A 19 3.03 0.04 12.43
C GLY A 19 3.14 0.88 11.15
N VAL A 20 2.50 2.05 11.11
CA VAL A 20 2.62 3.02 10.01
C VAL A 20 4.07 3.40 9.73
N ARG A 21 4.96 3.30 10.72
CA ARG A 21 6.41 3.54 10.57
C ARG A 21 7.07 2.69 9.49
N TYR A 22 6.60 1.48 9.23
CA TYR A 22 7.10 0.67 8.12
C TYR A 22 6.81 1.33 6.76
N ALA A 23 5.60 1.88 6.61
CA ALA A 23 5.25 2.63 5.39
C ALA A 23 6.11 3.90 5.26
N LEU A 24 6.23 4.68 6.33
CA LEU A 24 7.05 5.90 6.33
C LEU A 24 8.51 5.58 5.95
N ARG A 25 9.09 4.52 6.54
CA ARG A 25 10.45 4.10 6.21
C ARG A 25 10.59 3.65 4.76
N LEU A 26 9.65 2.89 4.24
CA LEU A 26 9.63 2.51 2.82
C LEU A 26 9.59 3.74 1.92
N LEU A 27 8.70 4.70 2.22
CA LEU A 27 8.52 5.92 1.45
C LEU A 27 9.71 6.89 1.54
N GLN A 28 10.55 6.80 2.58
CA GLN A 28 11.81 7.54 2.65
C GLN A 28 12.90 6.96 1.73
N VAL A 29 12.86 5.65 1.46
CA VAL A 29 13.92 4.96 0.73
C VAL A 29 13.54 4.70 -0.73
N LEU A 30 12.32 4.22 -0.98
CA LEU A 30 11.86 3.76 -2.29
C LEU A 30 11.98 4.82 -3.41
N PRO A 31 11.66 6.12 -3.19
CA PRO A 31 11.75 7.13 -4.24
C PRO A 31 13.14 7.31 -4.83
N SER A 32 14.19 7.06 -4.05
CA SER A 32 15.58 7.15 -4.55
C SER A 32 15.99 5.97 -5.43
N LEU A 33 15.23 4.87 -5.42
CA LEU A 33 15.56 3.61 -6.07
C LEU A 33 14.78 3.38 -7.36
N VAL A 34 13.62 4.04 -7.53
CA VAL A 34 12.66 3.76 -8.60
C VAL A 34 12.27 5.04 -9.35
N ARG A 35 11.64 4.87 -10.53
CA ARG A 35 11.20 6.00 -11.36
C ARG A 35 10.05 6.77 -10.75
N GLU A 36 9.00 6.08 -10.31
CA GLU A 36 7.79 6.68 -9.77
C GLU A 36 7.22 5.86 -8.62
N VAL A 37 6.68 6.54 -7.62
CA VAL A 37 5.96 5.94 -6.49
C VAL A 37 4.57 6.58 -6.40
N HIS A 38 3.53 5.77 -6.47
CA HIS A 38 2.14 6.19 -6.36
C HIS A 38 1.58 5.73 -5.02
N VAL A 39 1.14 6.66 -4.17
CA VAL A 39 0.83 6.40 -2.77
C VAL A 39 -0.64 6.64 -2.47
N VAL A 40 -1.26 5.70 -1.79
CA VAL A 40 -2.65 5.80 -1.31
C VAL A 40 -2.70 5.48 0.17
N PHE A 41 -3.05 6.45 1.00
CA PHE A 41 -3.41 6.22 2.40
C PHE A 41 -4.92 6.02 2.51
N SER A 42 -5.38 4.91 3.11
CA SER A 42 -6.79 4.79 3.49
C SER A 42 -7.14 5.78 4.61
N GLU A 43 -8.42 6.08 4.80
CA GLU A 43 -8.85 6.97 5.90
C GLU A 43 -8.44 6.39 7.26
N ALA A 44 -8.55 5.07 7.44
CA ALA A 44 -8.09 4.39 8.64
C ALA A 44 -6.56 4.50 8.84
N ALA A 45 -5.77 4.51 7.75
CA ALA A 45 -4.32 4.72 7.84
C ALA A 45 -3.96 6.14 8.32
N LEU A 46 -4.72 7.16 7.89
CA LEU A 46 -4.51 8.53 8.36
C LEU A 46 -4.85 8.67 9.84
N ARG A 47 -5.84 7.91 10.32
CA ARG A 47 -6.15 7.86 11.75
C ARG A 47 -5.01 7.21 12.53
N VAL A 48 -4.49 6.07 12.08
CA VAL A 48 -3.34 5.41 12.71
C VAL A 48 -2.10 6.30 12.69
N LEU A 49 -1.84 7.01 11.58
CA LEU A 49 -0.75 7.98 11.45
C LEU A 49 -0.85 9.08 12.53
N HIS A 50 -2.05 9.59 12.76
CA HIS A 50 -2.27 10.57 13.83
C HIS A 50 -2.03 9.95 15.21
N ASP A 51 -2.57 8.76 15.46
CA ASP A 51 -2.51 8.12 16.78
C ASP A 51 -1.10 7.63 17.15
N GLU A 52 -0.30 7.15 16.18
CA GLU A 52 1.06 6.62 16.40
C GLU A 52 2.18 7.67 16.26
N GLU A 53 2.03 8.64 15.35
CA GLU A 53 3.10 9.60 15.02
C GLU A 53 2.72 11.06 15.34
N GLY A 54 1.50 11.33 15.81
CA GLY A 54 1.02 12.68 16.09
C GLY A 54 0.79 13.54 14.83
N VAL A 55 0.79 12.94 13.63
CA VAL A 55 0.66 13.65 12.37
C VAL A 55 -0.79 13.72 11.93
N GLY A 56 -1.43 14.88 12.15
CA GLY A 56 -2.78 15.16 11.65
C GLY A 56 -2.74 15.79 10.26
N ILE A 57 -3.04 15.00 9.23
CA ILE A 57 -2.99 15.46 7.84
C ILE A 57 -4.21 14.94 7.06
N SER A 58 -4.82 15.82 6.26
CA SER A 58 -5.92 15.41 5.37
C SER A 58 -5.40 14.73 4.10
N PRO A 59 -6.22 13.88 3.43
CA PRO A 59 -5.82 13.24 2.18
C PRO A 59 -5.35 14.21 1.10
N SER A 60 -5.96 15.38 1.00
CA SER A 60 -5.63 16.42 0.02
C SER A 60 -4.35 17.20 0.33
N ALA A 61 -3.88 17.13 1.58
CA ALA A 61 -2.68 17.83 2.03
C ALA A 61 -1.43 16.94 2.07
N LEU A 62 -1.56 15.64 1.75
CA LEU A 62 -0.44 14.70 1.73
C LEU A 62 0.60 15.11 0.69
N SER A 63 1.84 15.21 1.13
CA SER A 63 3.03 15.38 0.28
C SER A 63 4.23 14.71 0.93
N ALA A 64 5.27 14.40 0.15
CA ALA A 64 6.49 13.80 0.66
C ALA A 64 7.17 14.73 1.67
N GLU A 65 7.17 16.03 1.42
CA GLU A 65 7.75 17.03 2.32
C GLU A 65 7.04 17.04 3.68
N LYS A 66 5.68 17.12 3.68
CA LYS A 66 4.91 17.18 4.93
C LYS A 66 4.93 15.88 5.72
N LEU A 67 4.93 14.73 5.02
CA LEU A 67 4.84 13.42 5.64
C LEU A 67 6.20 12.87 6.06
N LEU A 68 7.23 13.12 5.25
CA LEU A 68 8.54 12.45 5.36
C LEU A 68 9.69 13.42 5.60
N GLY A 69 9.45 14.74 5.47
CA GLY A 69 10.50 15.76 5.57
C GLY A 69 11.53 15.72 4.43
N ILE A 70 11.17 15.16 3.27
CA ILE A 70 12.05 15.01 2.11
C ILE A 70 11.41 15.57 0.84
N GLU A 71 12.24 16.06 -0.07
CA GLU A 71 11.83 16.34 -1.44
C GLU A 71 11.85 15.03 -2.24
N ALA A 72 10.68 14.65 -2.78
CA ALA A 72 10.54 13.47 -3.63
C ALA A 72 9.55 13.77 -4.78
N PRO A 73 10.01 14.45 -5.84
CA PRO A 73 9.14 14.90 -6.94
C PRO A 73 8.54 13.74 -7.74
N ASN A 74 9.09 12.53 -7.61
CA ASN A 74 8.60 11.31 -8.22
C ASN A 74 7.57 10.55 -7.37
N VAL A 75 7.08 11.14 -6.27
CA VAL A 75 6.03 10.58 -5.42
C VAL A 75 4.72 11.32 -5.67
N THR A 76 3.67 10.56 -6.00
CA THR A 76 2.31 11.09 -6.18
C THR A 76 1.37 10.49 -5.16
N PHE A 77 0.66 11.33 -4.40
CA PHE A 77 -0.35 10.90 -3.44
C PHE A 77 -1.74 11.00 -4.06
N TYR A 78 -2.60 10.02 -3.75
CA TYR A 78 -3.97 9.94 -4.25
C TYR A 78 -4.98 9.98 -3.12
N ASN A 79 -6.13 10.60 -3.40
CA ASN A 79 -7.26 10.54 -2.48
C ASN A 79 -7.83 9.10 -2.44
N PRO A 80 -7.99 8.48 -1.28
CA PRO A 80 -8.51 7.11 -1.17
C PRO A 80 -9.93 6.92 -1.71
N ARG A 81 -10.71 8.00 -1.83
CA ARG A 81 -12.07 7.98 -2.39
C ARG A 81 -12.11 8.09 -3.92
N ASP A 82 -11.01 8.48 -4.56
CA ASP A 82 -10.95 8.60 -6.02
C ASP A 82 -10.69 7.23 -6.67
N ILE A 83 -11.74 6.43 -6.76
CA ILE A 83 -11.70 5.11 -7.41
C ILE A 83 -11.45 5.16 -8.92
N GLY A 84 -11.51 6.35 -9.53
CA GLY A 84 -11.18 6.61 -10.94
C GLY A 84 -9.72 7.03 -11.16
N ALA A 85 -8.91 7.18 -10.12
CA ALA A 85 -7.51 7.56 -10.23
C ALA A 85 -6.70 6.60 -11.12
N ARG A 86 -5.59 7.09 -11.69
CA ARG A 86 -4.72 6.31 -12.61
C ARG A 86 -4.33 4.94 -12.07
N VAL A 87 -4.05 4.82 -10.77
CA VAL A 87 -3.67 3.55 -10.12
C VAL A 87 -4.80 2.51 -10.09
N ALA A 88 -6.05 2.93 -10.35
CA ALA A 88 -7.22 2.06 -10.49
C ALA A 88 -7.42 1.53 -11.92
N SER A 89 -6.55 1.90 -12.86
CA SER A 89 -6.65 1.49 -14.27
C SER A 89 -5.56 0.49 -14.65
N GLY A 90 -5.95 -0.59 -15.35
CA GLY A 90 -5.02 -1.56 -15.91
C GLY A 90 -4.10 -0.96 -17.00
N SER A 91 -4.48 0.16 -17.63
CA SER A 91 -3.66 0.87 -18.62
C SER A 91 -2.44 1.57 -18.01
N MET A 92 -2.45 1.86 -16.71
CA MET A 92 -1.27 2.34 -16.03
C MET A 92 -0.29 1.20 -15.78
N LEU A 93 0.83 1.20 -16.50
CA LEU A 93 1.85 0.17 -16.34
C LEU A 93 2.61 0.39 -15.03
N THR A 94 2.49 -0.56 -14.12
CA THR A 94 3.22 -0.60 -12.84
C THR A 94 4.05 -1.87 -12.73
N THR A 95 5.19 -1.78 -12.06
CA THR A 95 6.05 -2.93 -11.75
C THR A 95 5.41 -3.84 -10.71
N GLY A 96 4.64 -3.25 -9.77
CA GLY A 96 3.95 -3.99 -8.73
C GLY A 96 3.32 -3.05 -7.71
N MET A 97 2.69 -3.67 -6.71
CA MET A 97 2.06 -2.96 -5.59
C MET A 97 2.48 -3.61 -4.27
N VAL A 98 2.70 -2.77 -3.27
CA VAL A 98 2.86 -3.19 -1.88
C VAL A 98 1.80 -2.51 -1.01
N VAL A 99 1.16 -3.27 -0.13
CA VAL A 99 0.26 -2.72 0.91
C VAL A 99 0.95 -2.88 2.26
N ILE A 100 1.34 -1.78 2.87
CA ILE A 100 2.16 -1.74 4.09
C ILE A 100 1.80 -0.55 5.00
N PRO A 101 1.42 -0.77 6.25
CA PRO A 101 0.92 -2.05 6.74
C PRO A 101 -0.41 -2.41 6.06
N CYS A 102 -0.72 -3.71 6.04
CA CYS A 102 -1.97 -4.23 5.51
C CYS A 102 -2.87 -4.65 6.68
N SER A 103 -4.01 -3.99 6.85
CA SER A 103 -5.01 -4.43 7.83
C SER A 103 -5.71 -5.72 7.38
N MET A 104 -6.18 -6.52 8.34
CA MET A 104 -6.90 -7.76 8.03
C MET A 104 -8.22 -7.49 7.30
N ALA A 105 -8.85 -6.34 7.53
CA ALA A 105 -10.02 -5.91 6.75
C ALA A 105 -9.65 -5.68 5.27
N THR A 106 -8.54 -5.01 4.99
CA THR A 106 -8.02 -4.83 3.63
C THR A 106 -7.65 -6.16 2.99
N LEU A 107 -6.93 -7.03 3.72
CA LEU A 107 -6.56 -8.36 3.23
C LEU A 107 -7.81 -9.19 2.89
N GLY A 108 -8.82 -9.18 3.75
CA GLY A 108 -10.10 -9.84 3.52
C GLY A 108 -10.86 -9.28 2.31
N ALA A 109 -10.90 -7.95 2.15
CA ALA A 109 -11.53 -7.30 1.00
C ALA A 109 -10.85 -7.71 -0.32
N ILE A 110 -9.52 -7.72 -0.37
CA ILE A 110 -8.75 -8.15 -1.54
C ILE A 110 -9.00 -9.63 -1.83
N ALA A 111 -9.01 -10.50 -0.80
CA ALA A 111 -9.25 -11.93 -0.95
C ALA A 111 -10.63 -12.28 -1.52
N HIS A 112 -11.59 -11.37 -1.38
CA HIS A 112 -12.96 -11.58 -1.85
C HIS A 112 -13.36 -10.67 -3.02
N GLY A 113 -12.42 -9.87 -3.57
CA GLY A 113 -12.70 -8.99 -4.69
C GLY A 113 -13.72 -7.89 -4.36
N ILE A 114 -13.68 -7.33 -3.16
CA ILE A 114 -14.62 -6.30 -2.68
C ILE A 114 -13.89 -4.94 -2.56
N PRO A 115 -13.74 -4.20 -3.67
CA PRO A 115 -13.04 -2.93 -3.67
C PRO A 115 -13.92 -1.81 -3.13
N THR A 116 -13.73 -1.41 -1.86
CA THR A 116 -14.50 -0.33 -1.22
C THR A 116 -13.83 1.04 -1.30
N HIS A 117 -12.53 1.08 -1.60
CA HIS A 117 -11.75 2.31 -1.78
C HIS A 117 -10.52 2.06 -2.69
N LEU A 118 -9.78 3.12 -3.00
CA LEU A 118 -8.72 3.10 -4.02
C LEU A 118 -7.61 2.06 -3.74
N VAL A 119 -7.21 1.83 -2.48
CA VAL A 119 -6.19 0.79 -2.17
C VAL A 119 -6.67 -0.60 -2.60
N HIS A 120 -7.94 -0.94 -2.29
CA HIS A 120 -8.52 -2.23 -2.69
C HIS A 120 -8.62 -2.32 -4.22
N ARG A 121 -9.04 -1.22 -4.87
CA ARG A 121 -9.17 -1.20 -6.33
C ARG A 121 -7.82 -1.34 -7.03
N ALA A 122 -6.77 -0.67 -6.55
CA ALA A 122 -5.42 -0.80 -7.10
C ALA A 122 -4.86 -2.23 -6.92
N ALA A 123 -5.13 -2.87 -5.77
CA ALA A 123 -4.75 -4.26 -5.54
C ALA A 123 -5.49 -5.23 -6.48
N ASP A 124 -6.79 -5.03 -6.69
CA ASP A 124 -7.59 -5.79 -7.65
C ASP A 124 -7.02 -5.65 -9.07
N VAL A 125 -6.65 -4.44 -9.48
CA VAL A 125 -5.97 -4.19 -10.77
C VAL A 125 -4.63 -4.90 -10.84
N ALA A 126 -3.80 -4.84 -9.79
CA ALA A 126 -2.51 -5.54 -9.78
C ALA A 126 -2.71 -7.05 -9.99
N MET A 127 -3.68 -7.66 -9.31
CA MET A 127 -3.97 -9.09 -9.44
C MET A 127 -4.49 -9.44 -10.84
N LYS A 128 -5.47 -8.72 -11.38
CA LYS A 128 -6.05 -9.03 -12.69
C LYS A 128 -5.07 -8.83 -13.86
N GLU A 129 -4.10 -7.94 -13.69
CA GLU A 129 -3.04 -7.69 -14.69
C GLU A 129 -1.78 -8.57 -14.44
N ASN A 130 -1.85 -9.56 -13.54
CA ASN A 130 -0.75 -10.44 -13.14
C ASN A 130 0.51 -9.67 -12.69
N ARG A 131 0.34 -8.51 -12.05
CA ARG A 131 1.44 -7.73 -11.49
C ARG A 131 1.74 -8.18 -10.06
N PRO A 132 3.01 -8.17 -9.64
CA PRO A 132 3.37 -8.51 -8.26
C PRO A 132 2.57 -7.70 -7.24
N LEU A 133 1.88 -8.40 -6.33
CA LEU A 133 1.22 -7.81 -5.18
C LEU A 133 1.85 -8.37 -3.90
N ILE A 134 2.30 -7.46 -3.03
CA ILE A 134 2.90 -7.78 -1.74
C ILE A 134 2.00 -7.19 -0.66
N LEU A 135 1.53 -8.04 0.25
CA LEU A 135 0.79 -7.61 1.43
C LEU A 135 1.66 -7.79 2.68
N VAL A 136 1.75 -6.75 3.48
CA VAL A 136 2.53 -6.73 4.73
C VAL A 136 1.56 -6.63 5.91
N PRO A 137 0.88 -7.73 6.28
CA PRO A 137 -0.08 -7.72 7.38
C PRO A 137 0.63 -7.54 8.73
N ARG A 138 -0.06 -6.83 9.64
CA ARG A 138 0.32 -6.73 11.04
C ARG A 138 -0.90 -7.00 11.90
N GLU A 139 -0.94 -8.19 12.48
CA GLU A 139 -2.03 -8.66 13.32
C GLU A 139 -1.57 -9.83 14.21
N THR A 140 -1.95 -9.82 15.47
CA THR A 140 -1.71 -10.93 16.40
C THR A 140 -2.75 -10.92 17.54
N PRO A 141 -3.31 -12.06 17.94
CA PRO A 141 -3.25 -13.39 17.29
C PRO A 141 -4.03 -13.42 15.97
N LEU A 142 -3.68 -14.34 15.08
CA LEU A 142 -4.40 -14.55 13.83
C LEU A 142 -5.62 -15.45 14.03
N SER A 143 -6.79 -15.01 13.53
CA SER A 143 -7.99 -15.85 13.50
C SER A 143 -7.95 -16.87 12.35
N PRO A 144 -8.74 -17.95 12.40
CA PRO A 144 -8.89 -18.88 11.27
C PRO A 144 -9.26 -18.16 9.96
N ILE A 145 -10.16 -17.17 10.01
CA ILE A 145 -10.57 -16.37 8.84
C ILE A 145 -9.38 -15.60 8.25
N HIS A 146 -8.49 -15.06 9.10
CA HIS A 146 -7.28 -14.39 8.63
C HIS A 146 -6.37 -15.35 7.87
N LEU A 147 -6.15 -16.54 8.43
CA LEU A 147 -5.31 -17.58 7.83
C LEU A 147 -5.89 -18.10 6.52
N GLU A 148 -7.20 -18.34 6.45
CA GLU A 148 -7.91 -18.75 5.21
C GLU A 148 -7.76 -17.70 4.11
N ASN A 149 -7.95 -16.41 4.42
CA ASN A 149 -7.78 -15.33 3.46
C ASN A 149 -6.32 -15.20 2.98
N MET A 150 -5.34 -15.36 3.87
CA MET A 150 -3.92 -15.38 3.49
C MET A 150 -3.62 -16.56 2.58
N LEU A 151 -4.09 -17.76 2.92
CA LEU A 151 -3.92 -18.96 2.10
C LEU A 151 -4.56 -18.78 0.72
N LYS A 152 -5.78 -18.23 0.66
CA LYS A 152 -6.47 -17.95 -0.59
C LYS A 152 -5.64 -17.03 -1.48
N LEU A 153 -5.17 -15.91 -0.95
CA LEU A 153 -4.36 -14.93 -1.70
C LEU A 153 -3.02 -15.51 -2.16
N SER A 154 -2.35 -16.31 -1.32
CA SER A 154 -1.09 -16.94 -1.68
C SER A 154 -1.23 -17.90 -2.88
N LYS A 155 -2.37 -18.60 -3.00
CA LYS A 155 -2.67 -19.45 -4.16
C LYS A 155 -2.83 -18.66 -5.47
N TYR A 156 -3.17 -17.37 -5.38
CA TYR A 156 -3.21 -16.44 -6.52
C TYR A 156 -1.89 -15.69 -6.75
N GLY A 157 -0.80 -16.12 -6.10
CA GLY A 157 0.54 -15.54 -6.30
C GLY A 157 0.82 -14.27 -5.50
N VAL A 158 -0.10 -13.85 -4.62
CA VAL A 158 0.13 -12.71 -3.71
C VAL A 158 1.17 -13.10 -2.67
N ARG A 159 2.16 -12.23 -2.47
CA ARG A 159 3.20 -12.42 -1.46
C ARG A 159 2.73 -11.86 -0.13
N ILE A 160 2.65 -12.72 0.88
CA ILE A 160 2.31 -12.33 2.26
C ILE A 160 3.60 -12.24 3.08
N VAL A 161 3.91 -11.05 3.57
CA VAL A 161 5.15 -10.75 4.32
C VAL A 161 4.77 -10.12 5.66
N PRO A 162 4.44 -10.91 6.69
CA PRO A 162 3.99 -10.38 7.97
C PRO A 162 5.05 -9.52 8.66
N ALA A 163 4.68 -8.32 9.11
CA ALA A 163 5.52 -7.44 9.93
C ALA A 163 5.13 -7.59 11.40
N MET A 164 5.62 -8.63 12.04
CA MET A 164 5.35 -8.94 13.45
C MET A 164 6.67 -8.88 14.24
N PRO A 165 7.14 -7.67 14.59
CA PRO A 165 8.29 -7.54 15.48
C PRO A 165 7.96 -8.12 16.86
N ALA A 166 8.95 -8.70 17.49
CA ALA A 166 8.84 -9.19 18.86
C ALA A 166 8.68 -8.04 19.85
#